data_d7ef9528f92a9925e3ece80f7b6869fa
#
_entry.id   d7ef9528f92a9925e3ece80f7b6869fa
#
_cell.length_a   1.000
_cell.length_b   1.000
_cell.length_c   1.000
_cell.angle_alpha   90.00
_cell.angle_beta   90.00
_cell.angle_gamma   90.00
#
_symmetry.space_group_name_H-M   'P 1'
#
loop_
_entity.id
_entity.type
_entity.pdbx_description
1 polymer ?
#
loop_
_entity_poly.entity_id
_entity_poly.type
_entity_poly.pdbx_seq_one_letter_code
_entity_poly.pdbx_strand_id
1 'polypeptide(L)'
;MKTTVAEGYRYPFAYVAFGGTRTHWWTLFLKKGFYHCALLLGNGREWVLIDPLVHFTDMIVLKNVKIRDVMADKGYRLVRTTPCMPPIRSALFRPVTCVETVKRFLGIYQPKIWTPYQLFKFLFLKKENNP
;
A
#
# COMPACT_ATOMS: atom_id res chain seq x y z
N MET A 1 -1.54 15.54 -21.09
CA MET A 1 -1.74 14.70 -19.92
C MET A 1 -2.56 13.46 -20.13
N LYS A 2 -3.01 13.23 -21.35
CA LYS A 2 -3.74 12.00 -21.72
C LYS A 2 -2.88 10.75 -21.57
N THR A 3 -1.58 10.89 -21.81
CA THR A 3 -0.62 9.80 -21.67
C THR A 3 -0.54 9.30 -20.22
N THR A 4 -0.64 10.19 -19.24
CA THR A 4 -0.59 9.82 -17.82
C THR A 4 -1.77 8.94 -17.44
N VAL A 5 -2.97 9.24 -17.95
CA VAL A 5 -4.15 8.43 -17.68
C VAL A 5 -4.00 7.05 -18.30
N ALA A 6 -3.51 6.98 -19.54
CA ALA A 6 -3.27 5.70 -20.21
C ALA A 6 -2.23 4.85 -19.46
N GLU A 7 -1.18 5.50 -18.98
CA GLU A 7 -0.14 4.83 -18.20
C GLU A 7 -0.68 4.33 -16.84
N GLY A 8 -1.61 5.06 -16.25
CA GLY A 8 -2.23 4.64 -15.01
C GLY A 8 -2.97 3.32 -15.14
N TYR A 9 -3.53 3.04 -16.29
CA TYR A 9 -4.21 1.77 -16.55
C TYR A 9 -3.26 0.60 -16.81
N ARG A 10 -1.99 0.86 -16.91
CA ARG A 10 -0.97 -0.18 -17.08
C ARG A 10 -0.97 -1.17 -15.91
N TYR A 11 -1.31 -0.70 -14.73
CA TYR A 11 -1.39 -1.50 -13.51
C TYR A 11 -2.76 -1.30 -12.87
N PRO A 12 -3.81 -1.96 -13.42
CA PRO A 12 -5.17 -1.74 -12.94
C PRO A 12 -5.47 -2.39 -11.59
N PHE A 13 -4.59 -3.28 -11.12
CA PHE A 13 -4.80 -4.00 -9.87
C PHE A 13 -3.86 -3.48 -8.80
N ALA A 14 -4.36 -3.47 -7.57
CA ALA A 14 -3.54 -3.09 -6.43
C ALA A 14 -3.82 -4.01 -5.24
N TYR A 15 -2.77 -4.30 -4.49
CA TYR A 15 -2.87 -4.90 -3.16
C TYR A 15 -2.12 -4.01 -2.19
N VAL A 16 -2.68 -3.84 -1.00
CA VAL A 16 -1.94 -3.28 0.12
C VAL A 16 -1.50 -4.44 0.99
N ALA A 17 -0.21 -4.54 1.24
CA ALA A 17 0.38 -5.60 2.06
C ALA A 17 0.61 -5.05 3.47
N PHE A 18 0.08 -5.74 4.47
CA PHE A 18 0.22 -5.39 5.87
C PHE A 18 1.02 -6.45 6.59
N GLY A 19 2.01 -6.03 7.35
CA GLY A 19 2.85 -6.96 8.07
C GLY A 19 4.04 -6.26 8.68
N GLY A 20 5.22 -6.87 8.49
CA GLY A 20 6.46 -6.34 9.02
C GLY A 20 6.80 -6.90 10.39
N THR A 21 7.96 -6.50 10.89
CA THR A 21 8.49 -6.93 12.16
C THR A 21 8.66 -5.75 13.10
N ARG A 22 8.70 -6.03 14.39
CA ARG A 22 8.96 -5.00 15.39
C ARG A 22 10.47 -4.75 15.42
N THR A 23 10.90 -3.73 14.66
CA THR A 23 12.32 -3.37 14.53
C THR A 23 12.68 -2.04 15.19
N HIS A 24 11.67 -1.21 15.45
CA HIS A 24 11.89 0.13 15.99
C HIS A 24 11.04 0.35 17.24
N TRP A 25 11.48 1.26 18.11
CA TRP A 25 10.77 1.51 19.38
C TRP A 25 9.34 2.00 19.18
N TRP A 26 9.06 2.75 18.10
CA TRP A 26 7.70 3.26 17.84
C TRP A 26 6.72 2.15 17.46
N THR A 27 7.22 0.96 17.07
CA THR A 27 6.33 -0.16 16.75
C THR A 27 5.61 -0.70 17.99
N LEU A 28 6.06 -0.32 19.19
CA LEU A 28 5.35 -0.64 20.42
C LEU A 28 3.95 -0.06 20.48
N PHE A 29 3.73 1.06 19.75
CA PHE A 29 2.43 1.73 19.68
C PHE A 29 1.56 1.22 18.53
N LEU A 30 2.05 0.27 17.76
CA LEU A 30 1.34 -0.28 16.62
C LEU A 30 0.76 -1.65 16.97
N LYS A 31 -0.36 -1.99 16.32
CA LYS A 31 -0.99 -3.28 16.53
C LYS A 31 -0.12 -4.40 15.96
N LYS A 32 0.01 -5.50 16.69
CA LYS A 32 0.76 -6.68 16.27
C LYS A 32 0.26 -7.16 14.90
N GLY A 33 1.20 -7.43 14.00
CA GLY A 33 0.90 -7.83 12.62
C GLY A 33 0.67 -6.67 11.67
N PHE A 34 0.66 -5.42 12.17
CA PHE A 34 0.42 -4.22 11.37
C PHE A 34 1.50 -3.17 11.66
N TYR A 35 2.75 -3.59 11.58
CA TYR A 35 3.89 -2.69 11.82
C TYR A 35 4.28 -1.89 10.58
N HIS A 36 3.89 -2.37 9.40
CA HIS A 36 4.28 -1.78 8.14
C HIS A 36 3.24 -2.07 7.08
N CYS A 37 3.16 -1.22 6.08
CA CYS A 37 2.36 -1.49 4.88
C CYS A 37 3.16 -1.13 3.63
N ALA A 38 2.89 -1.85 2.57
CA ALA A 38 3.48 -1.64 1.26
C ALA A 38 2.41 -1.75 0.20
N LEU A 39 2.69 -1.23 -0.99
CA LEU A 39 1.76 -1.24 -2.09
C LEU A 39 2.27 -2.13 -3.21
N LEU A 40 1.39 -2.93 -3.78
CA LEU A 40 1.66 -3.76 -4.95
C LEU A 40 0.75 -3.34 -6.07
N LEU A 41 1.33 -2.94 -7.19
CA LEU A 41 0.58 -2.61 -8.40
C LEU A 41 0.83 -3.69 -9.45
N GLY A 42 -0.23 -4.19 -10.06
CA GLY A 42 -0.12 -5.30 -11.00
C GLY A 42 -1.00 -5.19 -12.22
N ASN A 43 -0.61 -5.93 -13.27
CA ASN A 43 -1.34 -5.98 -14.53
C ASN A 43 -1.65 -7.41 -14.98
N GLY A 44 -1.48 -8.39 -14.11
CA GLY A 44 -1.65 -9.81 -14.42
C GLY A 44 -0.38 -10.50 -14.89
N ARG A 45 0.65 -9.77 -15.28
CA ARG A 45 1.92 -10.32 -15.75
C ARG A 45 3.07 -10.01 -14.79
N GLU A 46 3.07 -8.78 -14.29
CA GLU A 46 4.13 -8.33 -13.38
C GLU A 46 3.52 -7.51 -12.25
N TRP A 47 4.27 -7.38 -11.18
CA TRP A 47 3.91 -6.59 -10.02
C TRP A 47 5.02 -5.61 -9.70
N VAL A 48 4.66 -4.40 -9.37
CA VAL A 48 5.58 -3.40 -8.87
C VAL A 48 5.31 -3.27 -7.38
N LEU A 49 6.30 -3.63 -6.57
CA LEU A 49 6.25 -3.45 -5.13
C LEU A 49 6.80 -2.06 -4.81
N ILE A 50 5.99 -1.25 -4.15
CA ILE A 50 6.39 0.05 -3.63
C ILE A 50 6.43 -0.07 -2.12
N ASP A 51 7.62 -0.07 -1.55
CA ASP A 51 7.85 -0.32 -0.14
C ASP A 51 8.46 0.92 0.52
N PRO A 52 7.62 1.77 1.16
CA PRO A 52 8.12 2.97 1.82
C PRO A 52 8.81 2.61 3.13
N LEU A 53 10.10 2.84 3.18
CA LEU A 53 10.94 2.62 4.36
C LEU A 53 11.22 3.97 5.04
N VAL A 54 11.86 3.91 6.20
CA VAL A 54 12.08 5.11 7.02
C VAL A 54 12.88 6.18 6.28
N HIS A 55 13.89 5.77 5.54
CA HIS A 55 14.82 6.69 4.87
C HIS A 55 14.65 6.77 3.36
N PHE A 56 13.96 5.81 2.76
CA PHE A 56 13.78 5.77 1.31
C PHE A 56 12.60 4.89 0.95
N THR A 57 12.15 4.99 -0.29
CA THR A 57 11.11 4.11 -0.83
C THR A 57 11.77 3.12 -1.79
N ASP A 58 11.62 1.85 -1.50
CA ASP A 58 12.13 0.80 -2.37
C ASP A 58 11.08 0.46 -3.43
N MET A 59 11.53 0.19 -4.66
CA MET A 59 10.65 -0.19 -5.76
C MET A 59 11.24 -1.40 -6.46
N ILE A 60 10.49 -2.48 -6.45
CA ILE A 60 10.94 -3.77 -6.99
C ILE A 60 9.91 -4.26 -8.00
N VAL A 61 10.38 -4.69 -9.17
CA VAL A 61 9.53 -5.31 -10.18
C VAL A 61 9.63 -6.83 -10.04
N LEU A 62 8.49 -7.47 -9.83
CA LEU A 62 8.37 -8.92 -9.68
C LEU A 62 7.64 -9.50 -10.89
N LYS A 63 8.30 -10.42 -11.59
CA LYS A 63 7.75 -11.08 -12.77
C LYS A 63 7.59 -12.57 -12.53
N ASN A 64 6.53 -13.14 -13.11
CA ASN A 64 6.29 -14.59 -13.09
C ASN A 64 6.19 -15.14 -11.67
N VAL A 65 5.60 -14.40 -10.74
CA VAL A 65 5.41 -14.81 -9.35
C VAL A 65 3.92 -14.83 -9.01
N LYS A 66 3.54 -15.77 -8.17
CA LYS A 66 2.23 -15.78 -7.54
C LYS A 66 2.30 -14.88 -6.32
N ILE A 67 1.90 -13.63 -6.49
CA ILE A 67 2.14 -12.59 -5.48
C ILE A 67 1.49 -12.93 -4.13
N ARG A 68 0.33 -13.56 -4.14
CA ARG A 68 -0.34 -13.95 -2.90
C ARG A 68 0.50 -14.94 -2.10
N ASP A 69 1.07 -15.93 -2.79
CA ASP A 69 1.89 -16.95 -2.14
C ASP A 69 3.19 -16.36 -1.60
N VAL A 70 3.84 -15.52 -2.42
CA VAL A 70 5.11 -14.88 -2.02
C VAL A 70 4.91 -14.01 -0.78
N MET A 71 3.85 -13.22 -0.77
CA MET A 71 3.60 -12.31 0.36
C MET A 71 3.11 -13.06 1.59
N ALA A 72 2.32 -14.11 1.42
CA ALA A 72 1.88 -14.95 2.53
C ALA A 72 3.06 -15.65 3.20
N ASP A 73 4.00 -16.15 2.41
CA ASP A 73 5.21 -16.80 2.93
C ASP A 73 6.05 -15.85 3.78
N LYS A 74 5.99 -14.56 3.48
CA LYS A 74 6.68 -13.52 4.25
C LYS A 74 5.87 -13.03 5.44
N GLY A 75 4.68 -13.58 5.65
CA GLY A 75 3.81 -13.18 6.75
C GLY A 75 2.99 -11.93 6.51
N TYR A 76 2.87 -11.48 5.26
CA TYR A 76 2.05 -10.31 4.93
C TYR A 76 0.62 -10.70 4.63
N ARG A 77 -0.29 -9.82 5.03
CA ARG A 77 -1.71 -9.92 4.73
C ARG A 77 -2.03 -8.94 3.60
N LEU A 78 -2.70 -9.42 2.56
CA LEU A 78 -3.03 -8.61 1.38
C LEU A 78 -4.49 -8.18 1.40
N VAL A 79 -4.73 -6.92 1.06
CA VAL A 79 -6.07 -6.40 0.82
C VAL A 79 -6.12 -5.86 -0.60
N ARG A 80 -7.05 -6.38 -1.40
CA ARG A 80 -7.23 -5.91 -2.79
C ARG A 80 -7.91 -4.56 -2.81
N THR A 81 -7.44 -3.68 -3.68
CA THR A 81 -8.00 -2.35 -3.85
C THR A 81 -7.72 -1.84 -5.27
N THR A 82 -8.15 -0.62 -5.56
CA THR A 82 -7.95 0.02 -6.87
C THR A 82 -7.00 1.20 -6.70
N PRO A 83 -5.94 1.30 -7.53
CA PRO A 83 -5.03 2.42 -7.44
C PRO A 83 -5.64 3.70 -8.00
N CYS A 84 -5.13 4.83 -7.53
CA CYS A 84 -5.42 6.15 -8.05
C CYS A 84 -4.16 6.65 -8.77
N MET A 85 -4.27 6.88 -10.06
CA MET A 85 -3.12 7.33 -10.86
C MET A 85 -3.49 8.59 -11.63
N PRO A 86 -2.68 9.63 -11.55
CA PRO A 86 -1.47 9.74 -10.73
C PRO A 86 -1.77 9.82 -9.24
N PRO A 87 -0.80 9.52 -8.38
CA PRO A 87 -1.00 9.63 -6.94
C PRO A 87 -1.36 11.06 -6.52
N ILE A 88 -2.24 11.18 -5.55
CA ILE A 88 -2.64 12.46 -5.01
C ILE A 88 -1.53 13.07 -4.14
N ARG A 89 -1.60 14.36 -3.93
CA ARG A 89 -0.66 15.04 -3.03
C ARG A 89 -1.01 14.72 -1.57
N SER A 90 0.03 14.54 -0.77
CA SER A 90 -0.17 14.41 0.67
C SER A 90 -0.50 15.77 1.28
N ALA A 91 -1.12 15.75 2.44
CA ALA A 91 -1.40 16.97 3.19
C ALA A 91 -0.10 17.66 3.59
N LEU A 92 -0.14 18.98 3.62
CA LEU A 92 1.00 19.76 4.06
C LEU A 92 1.35 19.43 5.50
N PHE A 93 2.65 19.43 5.81
CA PHE A 93 3.20 19.22 7.15
C PHE A 93 2.97 17.81 7.71
N ARG A 94 2.64 16.85 6.87
CA ARG A 94 2.57 15.47 7.31
C ARG A 94 3.88 14.75 7.05
N PRO A 95 4.38 13.97 8.02
CA PRO A 95 5.56 13.15 7.77
C PRO A 95 5.25 12.10 6.70
N VAL A 96 6.24 11.82 5.87
CA VAL A 96 6.10 10.78 4.85
C VAL A 96 6.28 9.43 5.53
N THR A 97 5.20 8.72 5.73
CA THR A 97 5.18 7.38 6.31
C THR A 97 4.72 6.37 5.26
N CYS A 98 4.85 5.08 5.59
CA CYS A 98 4.34 4.05 4.70
C CYS A 98 2.85 4.21 4.44
N VAL A 99 2.10 4.58 5.47
CA VAL A 99 0.64 4.80 5.37
C VAL A 99 0.33 5.99 4.47
N GLU A 100 1.03 7.11 4.63
CA GLU A 100 0.79 8.29 3.80
C GLU A 100 1.12 8.01 2.33
N THR A 101 2.20 7.30 2.06
CA THR A 101 2.57 6.92 0.70
C THR A 101 1.48 6.05 0.06
N VAL A 102 1.03 5.02 0.77
CA VAL A 102 -0.02 4.13 0.25
C VAL A 102 -1.33 4.89 0.03
N LYS A 103 -1.71 5.76 0.95
CA LYS A 103 -2.93 6.57 0.81
C LYS A 103 -2.89 7.42 -0.46
N ARG A 104 -1.75 8.00 -0.78
CA ARG A 104 -1.60 8.83 -1.99
C ARG A 104 -1.87 8.03 -3.25
N PHE A 105 -1.34 6.82 -3.35
CA PHE A 105 -1.55 5.95 -4.50
C PHE A 105 -2.98 5.43 -4.60
N LEU A 106 -3.71 5.41 -3.50
CA LEU A 106 -5.09 4.95 -3.45
C LEU A 106 -6.11 6.09 -3.50
N GLY A 107 -5.65 7.34 -3.52
CA GLY A 107 -6.54 8.50 -3.53
C GLY A 107 -7.32 8.69 -2.24
N ILE A 108 -6.76 8.29 -1.11
CA ILE A 108 -7.44 8.36 0.18
C ILE A 108 -7.09 9.66 0.90
N TYR A 109 -8.10 10.49 1.14
CA TYR A 109 -8.01 11.74 1.91
C TYR A 109 -8.65 11.56 3.27
N GLN A 110 -8.00 10.80 4.15
CA GLN A 110 -8.48 10.58 5.51
C GLN A 110 -7.40 10.96 6.50
N PRO A 111 -7.45 12.19 7.05
CA PRO A 111 -6.38 12.68 7.93
C PRO A 111 -6.24 11.87 9.22
N LYS A 112 -7.27 11.15 9.63
CA LYS A 112 -7.26 10.36 10.86
C LYS A 112 -6.60 9.00 10.70
N ILE A 113 -6.26 8.60 9.47
CA ILE A 113 -5.57 7.34 9.24
C ILE A 113 -4.06 7.57 9.32
N TRP A 114 -3.45 7.11 10.40
CA TRP A 114 -2.03 7.26 10.70
C TRP A 114 -1.26 5.95 10.72
N THR A 115 -1.93 4.85 11.09
CA THR A 115 -1.28 3.57 11.31
C THR A 115 -1.70 2.55 10.25
N PRO A 116 -0.87 1.51 10.00
CA PRO A 116 -1.26 0.45 9.07
C PRO A 116 -2.55 -0.24 9.45
N TYR A 117 -2.80 -0.45 10.73
CA TYR A 117 -4.04 -1.09 11.17
C TYR A 117 -5.29 -0.24 10.87
N GLN A 118 -5.18 1.08 11.06
CA GLN A 118 -6.28 2.00 10.70
C GLN A 118 -6.55 1.96 9.21
N LEU A 119 -5.51 1.93 8.40
CA LEU A 119 -5.65 1.82 6.94
C LEU A 119 -6.29 0.48 6.57
N PHE A 120 -5.85 -0.60 7.20
CA PHE A 120 -6.42 -1.93 6.98
C PHE A 120 -7.92 -1.94 7.26
N LYS A 121 -8.35 -1.41 8.40
CA LYS A 121 -9.78 -1.35 8.75
C LYS A 121 -10.57 -0.54 7.74
N PHE A 122 -10.03 0.59 7.31
CA PHE A 122 -10.67 1.44 6.31
C PHE A 122 -10.89 0.69 4.99
N LEU A 123 -9.87 0.03 4.49
CA LEU A 123 -9.94 -0.72 3.25
C LEU A 123 -10.86 -1.93 3.36
N PHE A 124 -10.81 -2.62 4.47
CA PHE A 124 -11.63 -3.80 4.71
C PHE A 124 -13.12 -3.45 4.74
N LEU A 125 -13.48 -2.39 5.47
CA LEU A 125 -14.86 -1.92 5.55
C LEU A 125 -15.37 -1.40 4.20
N LYS A 126 -14.52 -0.71 3.44
CA LYS A 126 -14.87 -0.24 2.11
C LYS A 126 -15.17 -1.40 1.17
N LYS A 127 -14.40 -2.48 1.26
CA LYS A 127 -14.59 -3.67 0.45
C LYS A 127 -15.93 -4.35 0.77
N GLU A 128 -16.30 -4.42 2.05
CA GLU A 128 -17.57 -5.01 2.47
C GLU A 128 -18.77 -4.19 2.01
N ASN A 129 -18.64 -2.86 2.01
CA ASN A 129 -19.71 -1.96 1.60
C ASN A 129 -19.84 -1.82 0.08
N ASN A 130 -18.83 -2.22 -0.67
CA ASN A 130 -18.82 -2.20 -2.13
C ASN A 130 -18.44 -3.58 -2.66
N PRO A 131 -19.39 -4.51 -2.67
CA PRO A 131 -19.12 -5.86 -3.18
C PRO A 131 -18.84 -5.92 -4.68
#